data_09e3f26beb6bd551979aa880059b66a2
#
_entry.id   09e3f26beb6bd551979aa880059b66a2
#
_cell.length_a   1.000
_cell.length_b   1.000
_cell.length_c   1.000
_cell.angle_alpha   90.00
_cell.angle_beta   90.00
_cell.angle_gamma   90.00
#
_symmetry.space_group_name_H-M   'P 1'
#
loop_
_entity.id
_entity.type
_entity.pdbx_description
1 polymer ?
#
loop_
_entity_poly.entity_id
_entity_poly.type
_entity_poly.pdbx_seq_one_letter_code
_entity_poly.pdbx_strand_id
1 'polypeptide(L)'
;SKKIALLLKRSEMKNHINQIALVLGVLALTTSCTVVRQGEVGVRRTLGKYSDRQIKDGVRFFNPFVTTVIKVPTQTVNLEVSLNIPSKEGLTIQSEVSILYNVQGSKAAEVLRQIGPDYERNLILPVFRSAVADVSSRFFAKDMHTGERAQIEEQIRILMDKTLDDKGIEVESVLLKSIQLPKSLARAIEEKLEAEQGAQRMEFVLQQEQREAERRRIQAQGVRDAQNIISQGLTQEVLQFKAIEAFLELAKSPNAKVIITDGKQMPMMMDANIPTTPGVNSSLRS
;
A
#
# COMPACT_ATOMS: atom_id res chain seq x y z
N SER A 1 75.18 46.20 -41.34
CA SER A 1 74.03 45.74 -42.17
C SER A 1 73.48 44.38 -41.81
N LYS A 2 74.31 43.35 -41.52
CA LYS A 2 73.82 41.95 -41.23
C LYS A 2 73.02 41.80 -39.92
N LYS A 3 73.30 42.58 -38.84
CA LYS A 3 72.56 42.55 -37.56
C LYS A 3 71.11 43.08 -37.65
N ILE A 4 70.91 44.13 -38.50
CA ILE A 4 69.55 44.68 -38.68
C ILE A 4 68.63 43.70 -39.45
N ALA A 5 69.15 43.06 -40.48
CA ALA A 5 68.41 42.00 -41.23
C ALA A 5 68.04 40.80 -40.37
N LEU A 6 68.91 40.42 -39.43
CA LEU A 6 68.60 39.34 -38.46
C LEU A 6 67.55 39.75 -37.45
N LEU A 7 67.52 40.98 -37.00
CA LEU A 7 66.49 41.50 -36.07
C LEU A 7 65.12 41.61 -36.74
N LEU A 8 65.07 42.10 -38.02
CA LEU A 8 63.83 42.12 -38.76
C LEU A 8 63.27 40.71 -39.06
N LYS A 9 64.14 39.81 -39.45
CA LYS A 9 63.69 38.36 -39.66
C LYS A 9 63.22 37.71 -38.38
N ARG A 10 63.78 38.08 -37.21
CA ARG A 10 63.35 37.62 -35.90
C ARG A 10 61.97 38.22 -35.49
N SER A 11 61.73 39.46 -35.85
CA SER A 11 60.49 40.16 -35.63
C SER A 11 59.33 39.58 -36.45
N GLU A 12 59.57 39.29 -37.74
CA GLU A 12 58.61 38.66 -38.64
C GLU A 12 58.28 37.23 -38.15
N MET A 13 59.30 36.47 -37.77
CA MET A 13 59.10 35.11 -37.24
C MET A 13 58.31 35.11 -35.93
N LYS A 14 58.46 36.08 -35.03
CA LYS A 14 57.66 36.26 -33.84
C LYS A 14 56.18 36.59 -34.18
N ASN A 15 55.97 37.45 -35.17
CA ASN A 15 54.60 37.78 -35.61
C ASN A 15 53.89 36.56 -36.23
N HIS A 16 54.57 35.76 -37.03
CA HIS A 16 54.01 34.53 -37.58
C HIS A 16 53.68 33.48 -36.47
N ILE A 17 54.60 33.34 -35.47
CA ILE A 17 54.35 32.44 -34.32
C ILE A 17 53.13 32.94 -33.50
N ASN A 18 52.99 34.24 -33.27
CA ASN A 18 51.85 34.82 -32.57
C ASN A 18 50.55 34.64 -33.39
N GLN A 19 50.57 34.81 -34.69
CA GLN A 19 49.43 34.56 -35.55
C GLN A 19 49.01 33.07 -35.55
N ILE A 20 49.97 32.15 -35.61
CA ILE A 20 49.71 30.70 -35.52
C ILE A 20 49.16 30.35 -34.15
N ALA A 21 49.71 30.89 -33.06
CA ALA A 21 49.22 30.69 -31.70
C ALA A 21 47.80 31.22 -31.51
N LEU A 22 47.47 32.39 -32.11
CA LEU A 22 46.14 32.96 -32.06
C LEU A 22 45.13 32.13 -32.86
N VAL A 23 45.49 31.62 -34.04
CA VAL A 23 44.67 30.74 -34.86
C VAL A 23 44.45 29.41 -34.15
N LEU A 24 45.48 28.81 -33.53
CA LEU A 24 45.36 27.58 -32.74
C LEU A 24 44.47 27.81 -31.52
N GLY A 25 44.58 28.95 -30.83
CA GLY A 25 43.74 29.32 -29.69
C GLY A 25 42.26 29.45 -30.09
N VAL A 26 41.97 30.12 -31.20
CA VAL A 26 40.62 30.21 -31.74
C VAL A 26 40.08 28.84 -32.16
N LEU A 27 40.90 27.98 -32.77
CA LEU A 27 40.51 26.63 -33.16
C LEU A 27 40.22 25.76 -31.94
N ALA A 28 40.98 25.88 -30.86
CA ALA A 28 40.73 25.18 -29.59
C ALA A 28 39.42 25.62 -28.89
N LEU A 29 39.05 26.90 -29.02
CA LEU A 29 37.81 27.46 -28.46
C LEU A 29 36.56 27.03 -29.28
N THR A 30 36.72 26.51 -30.49
CA THR A 30 35.60 26.07 -31.35
C THR A 30 35.25 24.59 -31.15
N THR A 31 35.97 23.84 -30.33
CA THR A 31 35.66 22.43 -30.04
C THR A 31 34.96 22.28 -28.69
N SER A 32 33.76 21.70 -28.70
CA SER A 32 33.02 21.29 -27.49
C SER A 32 33.00 19.77 -27.39
N CYS A 33 33.08 19.29 -26.18
CA CYS A 33 33.00 17.89 -25.84
C CYS A 33 31.66 17.59 -25.21
N THR A 34 30.92 16.63 -25.74
CA THR A 34 29.72 16.08 -25.06
C THR A 34 29.95 14.64 -24.69
N VAL A 35 29.53 14.28 -23.47
CA VAL A 35 29.53 12.92 -22.96
C VAL A 35 28.10 12.42 -23.00
N VAL A 36 27.85 11.34 -23.76
CA VAL A 36 26.60 10.58 -23.72
C VAL A 36 26.80 9.45 -22.73
N ARG A 37 25.99 9.40 -21.70
CA ARG A 37 26.09 8.40 -20.64
C ARG A 37 25.47 7.08 -21.10
N GLN A 38 25.84 6.01 -20.43
CA GLN A 38 25.21 4.71 -20.61
C GLN A 38 23.73 4.82 -20.24
N GLY A 39 22.83 4.29 -21.11
CA GLY A 39 21.38 4.45 -20.95
C GLY A 39 20.78 5.71 -21.56
N GLU A 40 21.60 6.50 -22.28
CA GLU A 40 21.17 7.66 -23.07
C GLU A 40 21.61 7.46 -24.53
N VAL A 41 20.81 7.96 -25.45
CA VAL A 41 21.18 8.07 -26.86
C VAL A 41 21.28 9.54 -27.25
N GLY A 42 22.43 9.95 -27.80
CA GLY A 42 22.63 11.28 -28.30
C GLY A 42 22.11 11.42 -29.74
N VAL A 43 21.19 12.34 -29.96
CA VAL A 43 20.72 12.70 -31.29
C VAL A 43 21.32 14.06 -31.69
N ARG A 44 22.06 14.08 -32.80
CA ARG A 44 22.69 15.30 -33.31
C ARG A 44 21.68 16.16 -34.03
N ARG A 45 21.61 17.44 -33.65
CA ARG A 45 20.87 18.47 -34.36
C ARG A 45 21.88 19.44 -34.96
N THR A 46 21.98 19.48 -36.30
CA THR A 46 22.89 20.38 -37.03
C THR A 46 22.06 21.40 -37.80
N LEU A 47 22.25 22.66 -37.51
CA LEU A 47 21.50 23.77 -38.15
C LEU A 47 19.99 23.55 -38.15
N GLY A 48 19.45 23.04 -37.04
CA GLY A 48 18.01 22.73 -36.88
C GLY A 48 17.54 21.38 -37.41
N LYS A 49 18.36 20.64 -38.17
CA LYS A 49 17.99 19.29 -38.67
C LYS A 49 18.49 18.19 -37.78
N TYR A 50 17.62 17.25 -37.43
CA TYR A 50 17.98 16.07 -36.68
C TYR A 50 18.61 15.00 -37.61
N SER A 51 19.73 14.43 -37.16
CA SER A 51 20.45 13.38 -37.89
C SER A 51 19.87 12.00 -37.47
N ASP A 52 19.70 11.12 -38.44
CA ASP A 52 19.28 9.73 -38.20
C ASP A 52 20.40 8.90 -37.51
N ARG A 53 21.65 9.37 -37.65
CA ARG A 53 22.79 8.69 -37.03
C ARG A 53 22.81 8.99 -35.52
N GLN A 54 22.52 8.01 -34.75
CA GLN A 54 22.56 8.06 -33.29
C GLN A 54 24.00 8.03 -32.79
N ILE A 55 24.24 8.78 -31.73
CA ILE A 55 25.52 8.77 -31.00
C ILE A 55 25.31 7.80 -29.81
N LYS A 56 25.97 6.65 -29.87
CA LYS A 56 26.07 5.75 -28.75
C LYS A 56 26.93 6.40 -27.64
N ASP A 57 26.86 5.81 -26.45
CA ASP A 57 27.64 6.17 -25.27
C ASP A 57 29.12 6.47 -25.60
N GLY A 58 29.65 7.43 -24.89
CA GLY A 58 31.05 7.86 -25.03
C GLY A 58 31.21 9.37 -25.25
N VAL A 59 32.47 9.74 -25.42
CA VAL A 59 32.89 11.13 -25.63
C VAL A 59 32.91 11.43 -27.12
N ARG A 60 32.29 12.54 -27.51
CA ARG A 60 32.28 13.02 -28.90
C ARG A 60 32.61 14.50 -28.95
N PHE A 61 33.45 14.85 -29.92
CA PHE A 61 33.80 16.22 -30.20
C PHE A 61 32.97 16.75 -31.36
N PHE A 62 32.47 17.97 -31.22
CA PHE A 62 31.71 18.66 -32.28
C PHE A 62 31.86 20.18 -32.13
N ASN A 63 31.47 20.89 -33.18
CA ASN A 63 31.48 22.35 -33.18
C ASN A 63 30.17 22.85 -32.53
N PRO A 64 30.21 23.54 -31.37
CA PRO A 64 29.06 24.02 -30.62
C PRO A 64 28.22 25.06 -31.36
N PHE A 65 28.83 25.81 -32.29
CA PHE A 65 28.14 26.85 -33.04
C PHE A 65 27.17 26.29 -34.11
N VAL A 66 27.40 25.06 -34.56
CA VAL A 66 26.66 24.46 -35.66
C VAL A 66 25.83 23.26 -35.19
N THR A 67 26.29 22.57 -34.16
CA THR A 67 25.74 21.26 -33.75
C THR A 67 25.39 21.24 -32.28
N THR A 68 24.19 20.79 -31.96
CA THR A 68 23.73 20.50 -30.60
C THR A 68 23.43 19.01 -30.49
N VAL A 69 23.78 18.37 -29.39
CA VAL A 69 23.42 16.99 -29.11
C VAL A 69 22.32 16.97 -28.05
N ILE A 70 21.17 16.42 -28.42
CA ILE A 70 20.05 16.20 -27.51
C ILE A 70 20.16 14.78 -27.00
N LYS A 71 20.14 14.62 -25.69
CA LYS A 71 20.21 13.32 -25.02
C LYS A 71 18.81 12.81 -24.74
N VAL A 72 18.52 11.60 -25.17
CA VAL A 72 17.24 10.94 -24.94
C VAL A 72 17.51 9.73 -24.04
N PRO A 73 16.87 9.63 -22.87
CA PRO A 73 17.01 8.46 -22.03
C PRO A 73 16.35 7.26 -22.70
N THR A 74 17.07 6.14 -22.72
CA THR A 74 16.59 4.83 -23.21
C THR A 74 16.36 3.84 -22.07
N GLN A 75 16.63 4.27 -20.85
CA GLN A 75 16.27 3.55 -19.63
C GLN A 75 14.87 3.95 -19.20
N THR A 76 14.27 3.14 -18.34
CA THR A 76 12.96 3.45 -17.76
C THR A 76 12.96 4.79 -17.04
N VAL A 77 12.08 5.66 -17.46
CA VAL A 77 11.83 6.97 -16.85
C VAL A 77 10.51 6.92 -16.11
N ASN A 78 10.47 7.50 -14.92
CA ASN A 78 9.26 7.69 -14.15
C ASN A 78 8.73 9.11 -14.33
N LEU A 79 7.53 9.23 -14.89
CA LEU A 79 6.79 10.47 -15.05
C LEU A 79 5.62 10.49 -14.08
N GLU A 80 5.69 11.36 -13.06
CA GLU A 80 4.62 11.53 -12.07
C GLU A 80 3.70 12.68 -12.46
N VAL A 81 2.40 12.42 -12.41
CA VAL A 81 1.38 13.38 -12.81
C VAL A 81 0.19 13.33 -11.86
N SER A 82 -0.20 14.50 -11.37
CA SER A 82 -1.48 14.66 -10.67
C SER A 82 -2.56 15.07 -11.65
N LEU A 83 -3.67 14.36 -11.65
CA LEU A 83 -4.79 14.65 -12.55
C LEU A 83 -6.14 14.32 -11.91
N ASN A 84 -7.17 14.92 -12.49
CA ASN A 84 -8.56 14.65 -12.14
C ASN A 84 -9.11 13.55 -13.05
N ILE A 85 -9.55 12.46 -12.45
CA ILE A 85 -10.03 11.26 -13.12
C ILE A 85 -11.56 11.23 -13.02
N PRO A 86 -12.31 11.15 -14.14
CA PRO A 86 -13.76 10.96 -14.10
C PRO A 86 -14.10 9.52 -13.73
N SER A 87 -15.15 9.31 -12.94
CA SER A 87 -15.70 7.99 -12.66
C SER A 87 -16.99 7.74 -13.47
N LYS A 88 -17.45 6.49 -13.48
CA LYS A 88 -18.68 6.07 -14.15
C LYS A 88 -19.93 6.80 -13.63
N GLU A 89 -19.95 7.15 -12.36
CA GLU A 89 -21.04 7.93 -11.75
C GLU A 89 -20.93 9.45 -11.95
N GLY A 90 -19.95 9.91 -12.74
CA GLY A 90 -19.74 11.32 -13.01
C GLY A 90 -19.03 12.09 -11.92
N LEU A 91 -18.40 11.41 -10.96
CA LEU A 91 -17.58 12.03 -9.94
C LEU A 91 -16.18 12.32 -10.47
N THR A 92 -15.59 13.41 -10.01
CA THR A 92 -14.20 13.75 -10.29
C THR A 92 -13.32 13.37 -9.11
N ILE A 93 -12.35 12.51 -9.35
CA ILE A 93 -11.42 11.96 -8.35
C ILE A 93 -10.04 12.54 -8.61
N GLN A 94 -9.40 13.10 -7.61
CA GLN A 94 -8.02 13.51 -7.70
C GLN A 94 -7.11 12.30 -7.48
N SER A 95 -6.20 12.06 -8.43
CA SER A 95 -5.26 10.94 -8.36
C SER A 95 -3.87 11.38 -8.77
N GLU A 96 -2.87 10.79 -8.10
CA GLU A 96 -1.48 10.83 -8.53
C GLU A 96 -1.17 9.52 -9.26
N VAL A 97 -0.62 9.66 -10.45
CA VAL A 97 -0.28 8.51 -11.30
C VAL A 97 1.18 8.60 -11.71
N SER A 98 1.83 7.45 -11.72
CA SER A 98 3.20 7.26 -12.17
C SER A 98 3.19 6.45 -13.46
N ILE A 99 3.83 6.98 -14.49
CA ILE A 99 3.99 6.32 -15.79
C ILE A 99 5.44 5.90 -15.91
N LEU A 100 5.70 4.62 -16.06
CA LEU A 100 7.02 4.09 -16.36
C LEU A 100 7.09 3.82 -17.85
N TYR A 101 8.00 4.51 -18.52
CA TYR A 101 8.19 4.37 -19.97
C TYR A 101 9.67 4.43 -20.34
N ASN A 102 10.00 3.92 -21.51
CA ASN A 102 11.30 4.10 -22.12
C ASN A 102 11.16 4.57 -23.60
N VAL A 103 12.21 5.18 -24.12
CA VAL A 103 12.27 5.53 -25.54
C VAL A 103 13.15 4.51 -26.24
N GLN A 104 12.61 3.88 -27.30
CA GLN A 104 13.37 2.97 -28.12
C GLN A 104 14.55 3.70 -28.76
N GLY A 105 15.78 3.30 -28.40
CA GLY A 105 17.00 3.96 -28.87
C GLY A 105 17.02 4.10 -30.41
N SER A 106 16.57 3.07 -31.13
CA SER A 106 16.47 3.07 -32.60
C SER A 106 15.57 4.15 -33.18
N LYS A 107 14.51 4.51 -32.47
CA LYS A 107 13.52 5.51 -32.89
C LYS A 107 13.72 6.91 -32.27
N ALA A 108 14.72 7.08 -31.39
CA ALA A 108 14.95 8.33 -30.64
C ALA A 108 15.08 9.58 -31.58
N ALA A 109 15.76 9.44 -32.71
CA ALA A 109 15.88 10.53 -33.70
C ALA A 109 14.53 10.88 -34.35
N GLU A 110 13.69 9.88 -34.57
CA GLU A 110 12.35 10.05 -35.13
C GLU A 110 11.39 10.70 -34.15
N VAL A 111 11.42 10.28 -32.86
CA VAL A 111 10.68 10.93 -31.78
C VAL A 111 10.99 12.42 -31.73
N LEU A 112 12.28 12.80 -31.71
CA LEU A 112 12.69 14.20 -31.69
C LEU A 112 12.31 14.97 -32.95
N ARG A 113 12.27 14.31 -34.12
CA ARG A 113 11.91 14.93 -35.39
C ARG A 113 10.42 15.19 -35.50
N GLN A 114 9.59 14.22 -35.11
CA GLN A 114 8.14 14.32 -35.25
C GLN A 114 7.48 15.10 -34.13
N ILE A 115 7.98 14.94 -32.88
CA ILE A 115 7.32 15.45 -31.67
C ILE A 115 8.13 16.59 -31.03
N GLY A 116 9.45 16.51 -31.11
CA GLY A 116 10.35 17.47 -30.51
C GLY A 116 10.96 16.99 -29.19
N PRO A 117 11.81 17.83 -28.56
CA PRO A 117 12.49 17.49 -27.30
C PRO A 117 11.52 17.34 -26.12
N ASP A 118 10.39 18.02 -26.14
CA ASP A 118 9.37 18.00 -25.08
C ASP A 118 8.29 16.94 -25.34
N TYR A 119 8.68 15.75 -25.82
CA TYR A 119 7.76 14.66 -26.19
C TYR A 119 6.92 14.16 -24.99
N GLU A 120 7.41 14.27 -23.79
CA GLU A 120 6.63 13.97 -22.57
C GLU A 120 5.38 14.84 -22.49
N ARG A 121 5.56 16.15 -22.65
CA ARG A 121 4.50 17.15 -22.53
C ARG A 121 3.59 17.16 -23.76
N ASN A 122 4.17 16.98 -24.93
CA ASN A 122 3.47 17.13 -26.20
C ASN A 122 2.76 15.86 -26.67
N LEU A 123 3.23 14.67 -26.24
CA LEU A 123 2.65 13.38 -26.65
C LEU A 123 2.24 12.51 -25.47
N ILE A 124 3.16 12.18 -24.56
CA ILE A 124 2.87 11.20 -23.49
C ILE A 124 1.74 11.68 -22.60
N LEU A 125 1.79 12.90 -22.10
CA LEU A 125 0.77 13.45 -21.19
C LEU A 125 -0.63 13.56 -21.81
N PRO A 126 -0.81 14.07 -23.03
CA PRO A 126 -2.13 14.09 -23.69
C PRO A 126 -2.70 12.69 -23.92
N VAL A 127 -1.88 11.75 -24.42
CA VAL A 127 -2.30 10.35 -24.63
C VAL A 127 -2.70 9.71 -23.32
N PHE A 128 -1.90 9.92 -22.27
CA PHE A 128 -2.18 9.42 -20.95
C PHE A 128 -3.51 9.95 -20.39
N ARG A 129 -3.72 11.27 -20.46
CA ARG A 129 -4.98 11.88 -19.99
C ARG A 129 -6.20 11.31 -20.71
N SER A 130 -6.08 11.12 -22.01
CA SER A 130 -7.13 10.50 -22.82
C SER A 130 -7.39 9.05 -22.42
N ALA A 131 -6.33 8.25 -22.28
CA ALA A 131 -6.42 6.84 -21.90
C ALA A 131 -7.04 6.68 -20.50
N VAL A 132 -6.59 7.50 -19.53
CA VAL A 132 -7.15 7.49 -18.19
C VAL A 132 -8.63 7.84 -18.21
N ALA A 133 -9.03 8.91 -18.88
CA ALA A 133 -10.42 9.34 -18.95
C ALA A 133 -11.31 8.26 -19.59
N ASP A 134 -10.86 7.63 -20.66
CA ASP A 134 -11.61 6.58 -21.35
C ASP A 134 -11.77 5.31 -20.49
N VAL A 135 -10.70 4.86 -19.83
CA VAL A 135 -10.75 3.67 -18.98
C VAL A 135 -11.52 3.95 -17.69
N SER A 136 -11.19 5.04 -16.99
CA SER A 136 -11.77 5.34 -15.68
C SER A 136 -13.28 5.59 -15.71
N SER A 137 -13.79 6.15 -16.81
CA SER A 137 -15.22 6.37 -17.01
C SER A 137 -16.08 5.09 -17.02
N ARG A 138 -15.46 3.93 -17.11
CA ARG A 138 -16.12 2.61 -17.08
C ARG A 138 -16.22 2.02 -15.67
N PHE A 139 -15.45 2.55 -14.71
CA PHE A 139 -15.36 2.04 -13.34
C PHE A 139 -15.99 2.99 -12.33
N PHE A 140 -16.56 2.43 -11.28
CA PHE A 140 -17.06 3.23 -10.15
C PHE A 140 -15.89 3.74 -9.30
N ALA A 141 -16.08 4.89 -8.67
CA ALA A 141 -15.06 5.50 -7.81
C ALA A 141 -14.57 4.57 -6.68
N LYS A 142 -15.49 3.80 -6.09
CA LYS A 142 -15.16 2.81 -5.06
C LYS A 142 -14.26 1.68 -5.57
N ASP A 143 -14.49 1.21 -6.81
CA ASP A 143 -13.76 0.08 -7.40
C ASP A 143 -12.32 0.48 -7.76
N MET A 144 -12.12 1.75 -8.14
CA MET A 144 -10.78 2.33 -8.36
C MET A 144 -9.92 2.33 -7.09
N HIS A 145 -10.57 2.45 -5.92
CA HIS A 145 -9.87 2.48 -4.62
C HIS A 145 -9.59 1.08 -4.07
N THR A 146 -10.32 0.06 -4.50
CA THR A 146 -10.27 -1.30 -3.95
C THR A 146 -9.61 -2.33 -4.89
N GLY A 147 -10.33 -3.37 -5.25
CA GLY A 147 -9.77 -4.55 -5.90
C GLY A 147 -9.48 -4.43 -7.41
N GLU A 148 -10.10 -3.48 -8.11
CA GLU A 148 -10.00 -3.42 -9.58
C GLU A 148 -8.89 -2.49 -10.09
N ARG A 149 -8.11 -1.93 -9.18
CA ARG A 149 -7.02 -1.00 -9.49
C ARG A 149 -6.01 -1.56 -10.49
N ALA A 150 -5.55 -2.78 -10.29
CA ALA A 150 -4.58 -3.44 -11.18
C ALA A 150 -5.15 -3.62 -12.60
N GLN A 151 -6.44 -3.91 -12.72
CA GLN A 151 -7.11 -4.03 -14.01
C GLN A 151 -7.21 -2.69 -14.73
N ILE A 152 -7.48 -1.61 -14.00
CA ILE A 152 -7.53 -0.25 -14.54
C ILE A 152 -6.13 0.17 -15.03
N GLU A 153 -5.10 -0.04 -14.22
CA GLU A 153 -3.71 0.26 -14.57
C GLU A 153 -3.29 -0.46 -15.86
N GLU A 154 -3.61 -1.74 -15.97
CA GLU A 154 -3.29 -2.54 -17.15
C GLU A 154 -4.06 -2.11 -18.42
N GLN A 155 -5.35 -1.77 -18.29
CA GLN A 155 -6.12 -1.27 -19.43
C GLN A 155 -5.60 0.08 -19.91
N ILE A 156 -5.21 0.98 -19.01
CA ILE A 156 -4.58 2.25 -19.36
C ILE A 156 -3.26 2.01 -20.07
N ARG A 157 -2.41 1.12 -19.54
CA ARG A 157 -1.14 0.75 -20.15
C ARG A 157 -1.32 0.27 -21.59
N ILE A 158 -2.22 -0.69 -21.80
CA ILE A 158 -2.49 -1.26 -23.15
C ILE A 158 -2.96 -0.17 -24.12
N LEU A 159 -3.84 0.72 -23.66
CA LEU A 159 -4.38 1.79 -24.52
C LEU A 159 -3.31 2.83 -24.87
N MET A 160 -2.43 3.15 -23.94
CA MET A 160 -1.28 4.02 -24.17
C MET A 160 -0.26 3.38 -25.12
N ASP A 161 0.11 2.13 -24.83
CA ASP A 161 1.11 1.39 -25.60
C ASP A 161 0.71 1.28 -27.08
N LYS A 162 -0.55 0.96 -27.36
CA LYS A 162 -1.10 0.93 -28.71
C LYS A 162 -0.89 2.24 -29.50
N THR A 163 -0.86 3.37 -28.80
CA THR A 163 -0.73 4.70 -29.42
C THR A 163 0.71 5.15 -29.50
N LEU A 164 1.54 4.76 -28.52
CA LEU A 164 2.89 5.28 -28.31
C LEU A 164 3.98 4.38 -28.92
N ASP A 165 3.75 3.07 -29.04
CA ASP A 165 4.74 2.12 -29.58
C ASP A 165 5.10 2.45 -31.03
N ASP A 166 4.11 2.77 -31.85
CA ASP A 166 4.35 3.22 -33.24
C ASP A 166 5.24 4.47 -33.29
N LYS A 167 5.21 5.30 -32.26
CA LYS A 167 6.04 6.50 -32.13
C LYS A 167 7.40 6.24 -31.50
N GLY A 168 7.70 5.01 -31.09
CA GLY A 168 8.97 4.61 -30.50
C GLY A 168 9.07 4.87 -28.99
N ILE A 169 7.94 4.99 -28.31
CA ILE A 169 7.85 5.12 -26.86
C ILE A 169 7.10 3.89 -26.34
N GLU A 170 7.73 3.10 -25.50
CA GLU A 170 7.20 1.89 -24.90
C GLU A 170 6.76 2.18 -23.47
N VAL A 171 5.52 1.83 -23.15
CA VAL A 171 4.95 2.01 -21.80
C VAL A 171 5.09 0.71 -21.03
N GLU A 172 5.99 0.68 -20.06
CA GLU A 172 6.25 -0.50 -19.23
C GLU A 172 5.13 -0.73 -18.21
N SER A 173 4.75 0.32 -17.49
CA SER A 173 3.65 0.24 -16.52
C SER A 173 3.03 1.60 -16.22
N VAL A 174 1.79 1.55 -15.76
CA VAL A 174 1.05 2.70 -15.23
C VAL A 174 0.62 2.34 -13.82
N LEU A 175 0.92 3.20 -12.86
CA LEU A 175 0.67 2.98 -11.44
C LEU A 175 -0.17 4.11 -10.88
N LEU A 176 -1.35 3.80 -10.38
CA LEU A 176 -2.20 4.74 -9.64
C LEU A 176 -1.68 4.84 -8.21
N LYS A 177 -1.03 5.92 -7.80
CA LYS A 177 -0.41 6.04 -6.47
C LYS A 177 -1.43 6.38 -5.39
N SER A 178 -2.13 7.47 -5.56
CA SER A 178 -3.06 8.03 -4.58
C SER A 178 -4.40 8.31 -5.27
N ILE A 179 -5.48 7.89 -4.64
CA ILE A 179 -6.85 8.14 -5.10
C ILE A 179 -7.57 8.86 -3.97
N GLN A 180 -7.87 10.13 -4.16
CA GLN A 180 -8.58 10.95 -3.18
C GLN A 180 -10.05 11.05 -3.57
N LEU A 181 -10.88 10.32 -2.83
CA LEU A 181 -12.32 10.37 -3.00
C LEU A 181 -12.91 11.69 -2.47
N PRO A 182 -13.98 12.22 -3.08
CA PRO A 182 -14.73 13.31 -2.49
C PRO A 182 -15.20 12.97 -1.07
N LYS A 183 -15.10 13.93 -0.15
CA LYS A 183 -15.41 13.72 1.29
C LYS A 183 -16.80 13.13 1.54
N SER A 184 -17.79 13.52 0.76
CA SER A 184 -19.16 12.97 0.85
C SER A 184 -19.21 11.49 0.51
N LEU A 185 -18.51 11.07 -0.55
CA LEU A 185 -18.46 9.67 -0.97
C LEU A 185 -17.63 8.83 0.01
N ALA A 186 -16.49 9.34 0.47
CA ALA A 186 -15.67 8.66 1.47
C ALA A 186 -16.47 8.35 2.73
N ARG A 187 -17.22 9.34 3.27
CA ARG A 187 -18.11 9.14 4.42
C ARG A 187 -19.20 8.09 4.16
N ALA A 188 -19.86 8.15 3.01
CA ALA A 188 -20.90 7.17 2.68
C ALA A 188 -20.36 5.74 2.58
N ILE A 189 -19.14 5.58 2.07
CA ILE A 189 -18.44 4.27 2.04
C ILE A 189 -18.08 3.82 3.45
N GLU A 190 -17.53 4.72 4.27
CA GLU A 190 -17.18 4.43 5.68
C GLU A 190 -18.43 4.00 6.47
N GLU A 191 -19.51 4.77 6.41
CA GLU A 191 -20.78 4.44 7.08
C GLU A 191 -21.34 3.08 6.63
N LYS A 192 -21.26 2.80 5.32
CA LYS A 192 -21.69 1.51 4.78
C LYS A 192 -20.82 0.35 5.30
N LEU A 193 -19.50 0.51 5.27
CA LEU A 193 -18.56 -0.50 5.77
C LEU A 193 -18.75 -0.73 7.27
N GLU A 194 -18.98 0.32 8.05
CA GLU A 194 -19.24 0.23 9.48
C GLU A 194 -20.54 -0.54 9.75
N ALA A 195 -21.60 -0.25 8.98
CA ALA A 195 -22.86 -0.98 9.08
C ALA A 195 -22.71 -2.46 8.68
N GLU A 196 -22.00 -2.77 7.61
CA GLU A 196 -21.71 -4.14 7.18
C GLU A 196 -20.89 -4.91 8.22
N GLN A 197 -19.84 -4.29 8.76
CA GLN A 197 -19.03 -4.88 9.83
C GLN A 197 -19.83 -5.08 11.12
N GLY A 198 -20.72 -4.12 11.43
CA GLY A 198 -21.65 -4.21 12.55
C GLY A 198 -22.60 -5.41 12.40
N ALA A 199 -23.17 -5.58 11.22
CA ALA A 199 -24.06 -6.72 10.91
C ALA A 199 -23.31 -8.06 11.01
N GLN A 200 -22.10 -8.15 10.44
CA GLN A 200 -21.26 -9.36 10.55
C GLN A 200 -20.91 -9.67 12.01
N ARG A 201 -20.55 -8.66 12.80
CA ARG A 201 -20.26 -8.83 14.23
C ARG A 201 -21.49 -9.37 14.96
N MET A 202 -22.68 -8.82 14.68
CA MET A 202 -23.92 -9.29 15.30
C MET A 202 -24.24 -10.74 14.92
N GLU A 203 -23.97 -11.13 13.69
CA GLU A 203 -24.13 -12.54 13.26
C GLU A 203 -23.21 -13.48 14.05
N PHE A 204 -21.93 -13.10 14.25
CA PHE A 204 -21.01 -13.87 15.10
C PHE A 204 -21.48 -13.97 16.56
N VAL A 205 -22.00 -12.86 17.11
CA VAL A 205 -22.55 -12.85 18.47
C VAL A 205 -23.75 -13.79 18.57
N LEU A 206 -24.68 -13.73 17.62
CA LEU A 206 -25.82 -14.64 17.59
C LEU A 206 -25.41 -16.11 17.49
N GLN A 207 -24.44 -16.44 16.65
CA GLN A 207 -23.90 -17.78 16.56
C GLN A 207 -23.24 -18.24 17.87
N GLN A 208 -22.52 -17.35 18.53
CA GLN A 208 -21.89 -17.63 19.83
C GLN A 208 -22.95 -17.88 20.90
N GLU A 209 -23.98 -17.05 21.01
CA GLU A 209 -25.09 -17.21 21.96
C GLU A 209 -25.87 -18.51 21.69
N GLN A 210 -26.12 -18.85 20.45
CA GLN A 210 -26.74 -20.12 20.09
C GLN A 210 -25.92 -21.34 20.55
N ARG A 211 -24.60 -21.31 20.30
CA ARG A 211 -23.67 -22.37 20.74
C ARG A 211 -23.63 -22.45 22.27
N GLU A 212 -23.65 -21.33 22.96
CA GLU A 212 -23.64 -21.31 24.41
C GLU A 212 -24.96 -21.79 25.00
N ALA A 213 -26.10 -21.42 24.43
CA ALA A 213 -27.40 -21.94 24.81
C ALA A 213 -27.48 -23.47 24.62
N GLU A 214 -26.98 -23.99 23.49
CA GLU A 214 -26.93 -25.43 23.26
C GLU A 214 -25.99 -26.15 24.24
N ARG A 215 -24.83 -25.57 24.50
CA ARG A 215 -23.89 -26.07 25.52
C ARG A 215 -24.55 -26.16 26.90
N ARG A 216 -25.26 -25.11 27.33
CA ARG A 216 -25.99 -25.08 28.60
C ARG A 216 -27.10 -26.12 28.62
N ARG A 217 -27.80 -26.32 27.51
CA ARG A 217 -28.86 -27.36 27.36
C ARG A 217 -28.29 -28.76 27.50
N ILE A 218 -27.18 -29.07 26.81
CA ILE A 218 -26.49 -30.36 26.88
C ILE A 218 -25.98 -30.58 28.31
N GLN A 219 -25.41 -29.58 28.95
CA GLN A 219 -24.93 -29.69 30.32
C GLN A 219 -26.08 -29.97 31.31
N ALA A 220 -27.21 -29.25 31.19
CA ALA A 220 -28.39 -29.48 32.01
C ALA A 220 -29.00 -30.88 31.80
N GLN A 221 -28.97 -31.37 30.55
CA GLN A 221 -29.38 -32.71 30.22
C GLN A 221 -28.46 -33.78 30.85
N GLY A 222 -27.13 -33.57 30.75
CA GLY A 222 -26.15 -34.45 31.39
C GLY A 222 -26.30 -34.52 32.89
N VAL A 223 -26.56 -33.36 33.54
CA VAL A 223 -26.85 -33.33 35.00
C VAL A 223 -28.12 -34.10 35.33
N ARG A 224 -29.19 -33.92 34.56
CA ARG A 224 -30.45 -34.66 34.73
C ARG A 224 -30.25 -36.18 34.59
N ASP A 225 -29.54 -36.57 33.53
CA ASP A 225 -29.26 -37.99 33.25
C ASP A 225 -28.40 -38.61 34.37
N ALA A 226 -27.39 -37.88 34.83
CA ALA A 226 -26.58 -38.30 35.99
C ALA A 226 -27.41 -38.43 37.27
N GLN A 227 -28.32 -37.48 37.55
CA GLN A 227 -29.22 -37.55 38.70
C GLN A 227 -30.19 -38.74 38.61
N ASN A 228 -30.72 -39.03 37.42
CA ASN A 228 -31.57 -40.18 37.19
C ASN A 228 -30.84 -41.51 37.43
N ILE A 229 -29.61 -41.62 36.95
CA ILE A 229 -28.77 -42.81 37.20
C ILE A 229 -28.49 -42.98 38.70
N ILE A 230 -28.14 -41.90 39.38
CA ILE A 230 -27.88 -41.92 40.83
C ILE A 230 -29.16 -42.29 41.59
N SER A 231 -30.33 -41.74 41.22
CA SER A 231 -31.60 -42.02 41.92
C SER A 231 -32.06 -43.44 41.73
N GLN A 232 -31.80 -44.07 40.59
CA GLN A 232 -32.10 -45.51 40.37
C GLN A 232 -31.21 -46.44 41.21
N GLY A 233 -30.00 -46.01 41.56
CA GLY A 233 -29.06 -46.75 42.39
C GLY A 233 -29.18 -46.48 43.91
N LEU A 234 -29.94 -45.45 44.29
CA LEU A 234 -30.11 -45.03 45.70
C LEU A 234 -31.34 -45.78 46.28
N THR A 235 -31.10 -47.00 46.73
CA THR A 235 -32.09 -47.69 47.59
C THR A 235 -32.00 -47.19 49.02
N GLN A 236 -33.08 -47.44 49.84
CA GLN A 236 -33.13 -46.94 51.19
C GLN A 236 -32.00 -47.53 52.05
N GLU A 237 -31.58 -48.77 51.74
CA GLU A 237 -30.48 -49.45 52.39
C GLU A 237 -29.12 -48.75 52.09
N VAL A 238 -28.91 -48.32 50.83
CA VAL A 238 -27.70 -47.61 50.41
C VAL A 238 -27.62 -46.22 51.08
N LEU A 239 -28.77 -45.54 51.22
CA LEU A 239 -28.83 -44.26 51.92
C LEU A 239 -28.51 -44.41 53.41
N GLN A 240 -29.03 -45.45 54.04
CA GLN A 240 -28.70 -45.75 55.46
C GLN A 240 -27.23 -46.11 55.63
N PHE A 241 -26.66 -46.90 54.72
CA PHE A 241 -25.23 -47.26 54.76
C PHE A 241 -24.36 -46.02 54.61
N LYS A 242 -24.66 -45.14 53.66
CA LYS A 242 -23.95 -43.86 53.48
C LYS A 242 -24.09 -42.91 54.68
N ALA A 243 -25.26 -42.89 55.30
CA ALA A 243 -25.45 -42.11 56.53
C ALA A 243 -24.56 -42.64 57.65
N ILE A 244 -24.47 -43.95 57.85
CA ILE A 244 -23.62 -44.59 58.87
C ILE A 244 -22.12 -44.27 58.54
N GLU A 245 -21.71 -44.38 57.32
CA GLU A 245 -20.33 -44.07 56.88
C GLU A 245 -19.98 -42.60 57.17
N ALA A 246 -20.87 -41.63 56.87
CA ALA A 246 -20.71 -40.25 57.18
C ALA A 246 -20.65 -39.95 58.72
N PHE A 247 -21.47 -40.68 59.50
CA PHE A 247 -21.40 -40.57 60.96
C PHE A 247 -20.10 -41.15 61.55
N LEU A 248 -19.56 -42.22 60.99
CA LEU A 248 -18.27 -42.77 61.35
C LEU A 248 -17.12 -41.82 61.05
N GLU A 249 -17.19 -41.12 59.94
CA GLU A 249 -16.19 -40.14 59.52
C GLU A 249 -16.24 -38.86 60.37
N LEU A 250 -17.44 -38.39 60.71
CA LEU A 250 -17.68 -37.36 61.71
C LEU A 250 -17.17 -37.69 63.08
N ALA A 251 -17.34 -38.93 63.54
CA ALA A 251 -16.85 -39.41 64.85
C ALA A 251 -15.32 -39.45 64.93
N LYS A 252 -14.62 -39.55 63.81
CA LYS A 252 -13.14 -39.46 63.72
C LYS A 252 -12.62 -38.02 63.71
N SER A 253 -13.48 -37.05 63.54
CA SER A 253 -13.08 -35.63 63.48
C SER A 253 -12.71 -35.12 64.86
N PRO A 254 -11.55 -34.45 65.02
CA PRO A 254 -11.12 -33.92 66.33
C PRO A 254 -11.97 -32.75 66.86
N ASN A 255 -12.86 -32.20 66.05
CA ASN A 255 -13.76 -31.11 66.39
C ASN A 255 -15.12 -31.71 66.83
N ALA A 256 -15.39 -31.72 68.12
CA ALA A 256 -16.66 -32.17 68.67
C ALA A 256 -17.81 -31.26 68.24
N LYS A 257 -18.62 -31.71 67.29
CA LYS A 257 -19.87 -31.06 66.87
C LYS A 257 -21.01 -31.98 67.29
N VAL A 258 -21.99 -31.44 68.01
CA VAL A 258 -23.20 -32.20 68.38
C VAL A 258 -24.18 -32.06 67.23
N ILE A 259 -24.50 -33.18 66.60
CA ILE A 259 -25.50 -33.26 65.51
C ILE A 259 -26.70 -33.96 66.07
N ILE A 260 -27.83 -33.26 66.17
CA ILE A 260 -29.13 -33.84 66.55
C ILE A 260 -29.94 -34.00 65.26
N THR A 261 -30.33 -35.25 64.95
CA THR A 261 -31.19 -35.55 63.82
C THR A 261 -32.20 -36.60 64.22
N ASP A 262 -33.44 -36.45 63.75
CA ASP A 262 -34.52 -37.41 63.92
C ASP A 262 -34.55 -38.45 62.81
N GLY A 263 -33.56 -38.49 61.94
CA GLY A 263 -33.46 -39.42 60.82
C GLY A 263 -34.38 -39.13 59.64
N LYS A 264 -35.19 -38.07 59.69
CA LYS A 264 -36.12 -37.69 58.63
C LYS A 264 -35.82 -36.34 57.95
N GLN A 265 -34.95 -35.52 58.52
CA GLN A 265 -34.57 -34.23 58.01
C GLN A 265 -33.07 -34.13 57.82
N MET A 266 -32.63 -33.21 56.92
CA MET A 266 -31.21 -32.90 56.73
C MET A 266 -30.55 -32.51 58.08
N PRO A 267 -29.38 -33.04 58.42
CA PRO A 267 -28.68 -32.68 59.64
C PRO A 267 -28.36 -31.19 59.64
N MET A 268 -28.85 -30.44 60.65
CA MET A 268 -28.53 -29.05 60.85
C MET A 268 -27.25 -28.97 61.69
N MET A 269 -26.19 -28.43 61.12
CA MET A 269 -24.93 -28.15 61.84
C MET A 269 -25.12 -26.95 62.71
N MET A 270 -25.17 -27.09 64.04
CA MET A 270 -25.02 -26.01 64.97
C MET A 270 -23.57 -25.91 65.42
N ASP A 271 -22.98 -24.76 65.20
CA ASP A 271 -21.66 -24.44 65.75
C ASP A 271 -21.82 -24.15 67.24
N ALA A 272 -21.13 -24.87 68.12
CA ALA A 272 -21.23 -24.74 69.56
C ALA A 272 -20.65 -23.43 70.15
N ASN A 273 -20.20 -22.51 69.27
CA ASN A 273 -19.53 -21.28 69.67
C ASN A 273 -20.30 -20.00 69.27
N ILE A 274 -21.66 -20.05 69.32
CA ILE A 274 -22.44 -18.81 69.25
C ILE A 274 -22.51 -18.23 70.69
N PRO A 275 -21.87 -17.07 70.97
CA PRO A 275 -22.06 -16.40 72.22
C PRO A 275 -23.52 -15.93 72.32
N THR A 276 -24.26 -16.41 73.27
CA THR A 276 -25.59 -15.92 73.61
C THR A 276 -25.42 -14.52 74.22
N THR A 277 -25.58 -13.50 73.43
CA THR A 277 -25.80 -12.16 73.88
C THR A 277 -27.27 -12.01 74.29
N PRO A 278 -27.58 -11.70 75.53
CA PRO A 278 -28.94 -11.42 75.98
C PRO A 278 -29.42 -10.07 75.42
N GLY A 279 -30.62 -10.07 74.95
CA GLY A 279 -31.52 -9.05 74.60
C GLY A 279 -31.10 -7.59 74.66
N VAL A 280 -31.35 -6.91 73.56
CA VAL A 280 -31.63 -5.46 73.62
C VAL A 280 -33.00 -5.22 72.98
N ASN A 281 -33.78 -4.62 73.84
CA ASN A 281 -35.18 -4.20 73.75
C ASN A 281 -35.54 -3.48 72.46
N SER A 282 -36.75 -3.81 72.04
CA SER A 282 -37.65 -2.93 71.34
C SER A 282 -37.77 -1.54 71.96
N SER A 283 -37.45 -0.49 71.21
CA SER A 283 -38.20 0.77 71.26
C SER A 283 -37.58 1.79 70.29
N LEU A 284 -38.42 2.26 69.46
CA LEU A 284 -38.71 3.63 69.02
C LEU A 284 -38.99 3.64 67.52
N ARG A 285 -40.19 3.66 67.23
CA ARG A 285 -41.11 4.71 66.69
C ARG A 285 -40.44 6.11 66.56
N SER A 286 -40.30 6.56 65.37
CA SER A 286 -40.95 7.75 64.76
C SER A 286 -40.49 7.91 63.31
#